data_93b4623f2a844be8720e0b4aaed9e5bb
#
_entry.id   93b4623f2a844be8720e0b4aaed9e5bb
#
_cell.length_a   1.000
_cell.length_b   1.000
_cell.length_c   1.000
_cell.angle_alpha   90.00
_cell.angle_beta   90.00
_cell.angle_gamma   90.00
#
_symmetry.space_group_name_H-M   'P 1'
#
loop_
_entity.id
_entity.type
_entity.pdbx_description
1 polymer ?
#
loop_
_entity_poly.entity_id
_entity_poly.type
_entity_poly.pdbx_seq_one_letter_code
_entity_poly.pdbx_strand_id
1 'polypeptide(L)'
;MTDLQNSVTPKVDENHVIAERREKLAALRISTNNVPYPNDFKPQHKAAALQAQYADFDKETLDPQSIPATVAGRMMLKRIMGKASFATIQDGSGEAAGARIQLYIARDEVGEEVYEAFKHWDMGDFLGATGRLFKTRTGELSIHVTELRLLAKSLRPLPEKYHGLQDQEIKYRQRYVDLITSEETRATFVARSKVVSAIRNFMIQNEFLEVETPMLHPIPGGASAKPFITHHNALDMQMFMRIAPELYLKRLVVGGFERVFEMNRNFRNEGLSVRHNPEFTMMEFYAAYTDYHWLMTFTEDCIRAAAIAARGTAVISYDGKEVDLSKPFERLTIVGAIQKYAPQYSLEQLNDATFLRAEIMKHGSKPFDHAGLGALQLALFEETAEAQLWQPTYIIDYPVEVSPLARASDKNPEITERFELFIIGREFANGFSELNDAEDQAARFIAQMKAKEAGDAEAMYYDADFIRALEYGMPPAGGCGVGIDRLVMLITDSPSIRDVILFPHMRAES
;
A
#
# COMPACT_ATOMS: atom_id res chain seq x y z
N MET A 1 31.61 2.65 -19.62
CA MET A 1 32.42 2.91 -18.42
C MET A 1 32.30 4.38 -18.11
N THR A 2 31.31 4.77 -17.37
CA THR A 2 31.09 6.13 -16.92
C THR A 2 31.34 6.16 -15.41
N ASP A 3 32.28 7.02 -15.05
CA ASP A 3 32.86 7.21 -13.73
C ASP A 3 31.83 7.34 -12.61
N LEU A 4 31.73 6.33 -11.77
CA LEU A 4 31.10 6.37 -10.45
C LEU A 4 32.09 6.85 -9.37
N GLN A 5 33.03 7.72 -9.71
CA GLN A 5 33.96 8.32 -8.76
C GLN A 5 33.74 9.83 -8.65
N ASN A 6 32.64 10.19 -8.02
CA ASN A 6 32.56 11.42 -7.24
C ASN A 6 31.54 11.19 -6.12
N SER A 7 31.94 10.43 -5.11
CA SER A 7 31.30 10.49 -3.80
C SER A 7 31.68 11.85 -3.17
N VAL A 8 31.03 12.90 -3.60
CA VAL A 8 30.97 14.12 -2.82
C VAL A 8 30.21 13.75 -1.55
N THR A 9 30.94 13.59 -0.46
CA THR A 9 30.33 13.49 0.86
C THR A 9 29.49 14.76 1.01
N PRO A 10 28.14 14.67 1.12
CA PRO A 10 27.33 15.88 1.20
C PRO A 10 27.83 16.67 2.42
N LYS A 11 28.11 17.98 2.27
CA LYS A 11 28.28 18.87 3.40
C LYS A 11 26.99 18.78 4.21
N VAL A 12 27.03 18.06 5.33
CA VAL A 12 25.96 18.04 6.32
C VAL A 12 25.89 19.46 6.85
N ASP A 13 24.79 20.13 6.57
CA ASP A 13 24.48 21.42 7.21
C ASP A 13 24.32 21.14 8.72
N GLU A 14 25.41 21.26 9.44
CA GLU A 14 25.48 20.93 10.87
C GLU A 14 24.88 22.09 11.65
N ASN A 15 23.56 22.01 11.85
CA ASN A 15 22.87 22.83 12.81
C ASN A 15 23.57 22.67 14.21
N HIS A 16 23.68 23.74 14.97
CA HIS A 16 24.32 23.80 16.30
C HIS A 16 23.87 22.65 17.24
N VAL A 17 22.59 22.27 17.20
CA VAL A 17 22.03 21.17 18.00
C VAL A 17 22.62 19.82 17.60
N ILE A 18 22.84 19.60 16.31
CA ILE A 18 23.45 18.36 15.81
C ILE A 18 24.91 18.28 16.25
N ALA A 19 25.65 19.38 16.15
CA ALA A 19 27.04 19.46 16.60
C ALA A 19 27.15 19.14 18.11
N GLU A 20 26.33 19.78 18.96
CA GLU A 20 26.27 19.50 20.39
C GLU A 20 25.99 18.02 20.70
N ARG A 21 25.04 17.42 20.00
CA ARG A 21 24.71 15.99 20.18
C ARG A 21 25.82 15.06 19.72
N ARG A 22 26.61 15.45 18.70
CA ARG A 22 27.81 14.71 18.29
C ARG A 22 28.90 14.78 19.33
N GLU A 23 29.11 15.94 19.99
CA GLU A 23 30.04 16.09 21.13
C GLU A 23 29.63 15.19 22.29
N LYS A 24 28.34 15.16 22.66
CA LYS A 24 27.81 14.24 23.67
C LYS A 24 28.04 12.76 23.30
N LEU A 25 27.90 12.38 22.03
CA LEU A 25 28.21 11.03 21.57
C LEU A 25 29.71 10.73 21.67
N ALA A 26 30.58 11.69 21.34
CA ALA A 26 32.03 11.51 21.47
C ALA A 26 32.42 11.28 22.93
N ALA A 27 31.88 12.07 23.87
CA ALA A 27 32.08 11.89 25.31
C ALA A 27 31.55 10.50 25.77
N LEU A 28 30.39 10.07 25.28
CA LEU A 28 29.82 8.77 25.60
C LEU A 28 30.72 7.61 25.14
N ARG A 29 31.35 7.72 23.97
CA ARG A 29 32.33 6.71 23.50
C ARG A 29 33.51 6.56 24.44
N ILE A 30 34.01 7.66 24.98
CA ILE A 30 35.11 7.63 25.93
C ILE A 30 34.68 6.93 27.24
N SER A 31 33.54 7.33 27.80
CA SER A 31 33.05 6.79 29.08
C SER A 31 32.60 5.31 29.00
N THR A 32 32.27 4.80 27.83
CA THR A 32 31.79 3.42 27.62
C THR A 32 32.82 2.53 26.93
N ASN A 33 34.09 2.87 26.90
CA ASN A 33 35.16 2.12 26.21
C ASN A 33 34.79 1.79 24.75
N ASN A 34 34.26 2.75 24.01
CA ASN A 34 33.76 2.64 22.63
C ASN A 34 32.52 1.75 22.43
N VAL A 35 31.71 1.52 23.46
CA VAL A 35 30.41 0.83 23.37
C VAL A 35 29.26 1.78 23.71
N PRO A 36 29.05 2.87 22.92
CA PRO A 36 28.00 3.84 23.21
C PRO A 36 26.59 3.36 22.88
N TYR A 37 26.46 2.25 22.13
CA TYR A 37 25.20 1.63 21.72
C TYR A 37 25.17 0.17 22.18
N PRO A 38 24.83 -0.10 23.47
CA PRO A 38 24.79 -1.47 24.00
C PRO A 38 23.65 -2.25 23.37
N ASN A 39 23.86 -3.55 23.12
CA ASN A 39 22.86 -4.45 22.53
C ASN A 39 22.43 -5.59 23.47
N ASP A 40 22.86 -5.54 24.71
CA ASP A 40 22.62 -6.56 25.75
C ASP A 40 21.30 -6.33 26.50
N PHE A 41 20.70 -5.12 26.44
CA PHE A 41 19.44 -4.83 27.12
C PHE A 41 18.27 -5.50 26.38
N LYS A 42 17.47 -6.31 27.11
CA LYS A 42 16.33 -7.04 26.59
C LYS A 42 15.07 -6.66 27.34
N PRO A 43 14.19 -5.78 26.77
CA PRO A 43 12.93 -5.46 27.40
C PRO A 43 12.03 -6.69 27.43
N GLN A 44 11.39 -6.94 28.57
CA GLN A 44 10.47 -8.06 28.76
C GLN A 44 9.01 -7.65 28.62
N HIS A 45 8.73 -6.35 28.70
CA HIS A 45 7.37 -5.80 28.70
C HIS A 45 7.22 -4.77 27.60
N LYS A 46 5.98 -4.64 27.11
CA LYS A 46 5.55 -3.63 26.16
C LYS A 46 4.60 -2.65 26.79
N ALA A 47 4.72 -1.37 26.44
CA ALA A 47 3.91 -0.31 27.01
C ALA A 47 2.39 -0.58 26.88
N ALA A 48 1.92 -1.00 25.69
CA ALA A 48 0.51 -1.31 25.48
C ALA A 48 0.00 -2.48 26.35
N ALA A 49 0.80 -3.52 26.54
CA ALA A 49 0.43 -4.66 27.37
C ALA A 49 0.30 -4.26 28.85
N LEU A 50 1.26 -3.45 29.34
CA LEU A 50 1.18 -2.92 30.71
C LEU A 50 -0.02 -2.00 30.89
N GLN A 51 -0.30 -1.12 29.92
CA GLN A 51 -1.50 -0.28 29.94
C GLN A 51 -2.77 -1.12 29.96
N ALA A 52 -2.91 -2.10 29.06
CA ALA A 52 -4.11 -2.94 28.99
C ALA A 52 -4.36 -3.75 30.26
N GLN A 53 -3.29 -4.18 30.94
CA GLN A 53 -3.41 -5.04 32.13
C GLN A 53 -3.61 -4.23 33.43
N TYR A 54 -3.04 -3.03 33.55
CA TYR A 54 -2.94 -2.32 34.83
C TYR A 54 -3.49 -0.89 34.81
N ALA A 55 -3.96 -0.37 33.67
CA ALA A 55 -4.44 1.01 33.59
C ALA A 55 -5.63 1.30 34.53
N ASP A 56 -6.51 0.32 34.71
CA ASP A 56 -7.73 0.47 35.52
C ASP A 56 -7.51 0.22 37.02
N PHE A 57 -6.32 -0.25 37.43
CA PHE A 57 -6.01 -0.43 38.83
C PHE A 57 -5.87 0.94 39.51
N ASP A 58 -6.43 1.08 40.72
CA ASP A 58 -6.12 2.23 41.53
C ASP A 58 -4.74 2.13 42.20
N LYS A 59 -4.30 3.19 42.81
CA LYS A 59 -3.00 3.26 43.47
C LYS A 59 -2.88 2.31 44.64
N GLU A 60 -3.94 2.19 45.42
CA GLU A 60 -4.04 1.37 46.65
C GLU A 60 -3.93 -0.13 46.31
N THR A 61 -4.42 -0.52 45.15
CA THR A 61 -4.35 -1.90 44.65
C THR A 61 -3.03 -2.21 43.94
N LEU A 62 -2.51 -1.30 43.15
CA LEU A 62 -1.32 -1.55 42.31
C LEU A 62 -0.02 -1.45 43.08
N ASP A 63 0.20 -0.37 43.85
CA ASP A 63 1.50 -0.06 44.44
C ASP A 63 1.99 -1.15 45.41
N PRO A 64 1.13 -1.78 46.24
CA PRO A 64 1.55 -2.86 47.15
C PRO A 64 2.02 -4.13 46.42
N GLN A 65 1.55 -4.38 45.19
CA GLN A 65 1.92 -5.58 44.43
C GLN A 65 3.36 -5.52 43.92
N SER A 66 3.96 -4.34 43.87
CA SER A 66 5.37 -4.15 43.48
C SER A 66 5.73 -4.84 42.16
N ILE A 67 4.86 -4.76 41.15
CA ILE A 67 4.97 -5.48 39.88
C ILE A 67 6.20 -5.05 39.11
N PRO A 68 7.16 -5.96 38.81
CA PRO A 68 8.36 -5.61 38.05
C PRO A 68 8.04 -5.30 36.59
N ALA A 69 8.74 -4.32 36.01
CA ALA A 69 8.63 -3.98 34.62
C ALA A 69 9.99 -3.64 34.04
N THR A 70 10.31 -4.21 32.87
CA THR A 70 11.51 -3.91 32.08
C THR A 70 11.07 -3.51 30.68
N VAL A 71 11.28 -2.27 30.33
CA VAL A 71 10.81 -1.63 29.08
C VAL A 71 11.93 -0.94 28.34
N ALA A 72 11.77 -0.76 27.04
CA ALA A 72 12.65 0.09 26.24
C ALA A 72 11.83 0.87 25.21
N GLY A 73 12.28 2.08 24.91
CA GLY A 73 11.60 2.92 23.92
C GLY A 73 12.33 4.24 23.67
N ARG A 74 11.82 4.98 22.70
CA ARG A 74 12.29 6.33 22.37
C ARG A 74 11.75 7.34 23.36
N MET A 75 12.61 8.17 23.94
CA MET A 75 12.23 9.25 24.84
C MET A 75 11.52 10.36 24.07
N MET A 76 10.22 10.50 24.31
CA MET A 76 9.35 11.48 23.64
C MET A 76 9.10 12.72 24.50
N LEU A 77 9.22 12.59 25.82
CA LEU A 77 9.08 13.66 26.79
C LEU A 77 10.11 13.52 27.88
N LYS A 78 10.56 14.66 28.41
CA LYS A 78 11.47 14.74 29.54
C LYS A 78 11.14 15.96 30.39
N ARG A 79 11.02 15.76 31.68
CA ARG A 79 10.79 16.83 32.68
C ARG A 79 11.66 16.61 33.90
N ILE A 80 12.60 17.52 34.11
CA ILE A 80 13.52 17.49 35.26
C ILE A 80 12.92 18.33 36.42
N MET A 81 12.86 17.74 37.61
CA MET A 81 12.27 18.37 38.81
C MET A 81 13.20 18.18 40.05
N GLY A 82 14.39 18.75 40.00
CA GLY A 82 15.35 18.64 41.11
C GLY A 82 15.94 17.23 41.28
N LYS A 83 15.59 16.53 42.35
CA LYS A 83 16.07 15.17 42.67
C LYS A 83 15.27 14.04 41.99
N ALA A 84 14.18 14.38 41.33
CA ALA A 84 13.36 13.44 40.60
C ALA A 84 13.05 14.01 39.21
N SER A 85 12.72 13.13 38.28
CA SER A 85 12.42 13.49 36.91
C SER A 85 11.36 12.53 36.34
N PHE A 86 10.66 12.99 35.31
CA PHE A 86 9.79 12.16 34.51
C PHE A 86 10.29 12.10 33.07
N ALA A 87 10.23 10.93 32.46
CA ALA A 87 10.39 10.74 31.04
C ALA A 87 9.21 9.91 30.52
N THR A 88 8.80 10.16 29.30
CA THR A 88 7.83 9.29 28.59
C THR A 88 8.55 8.62 27.44
N ILE A 89 8.56 7.32 27.44
CA ILE A 89 9.10 6.54 26.32
C ILE A 89 7.97 5.97 25.46
N GLN A 90 8.24 5.83 24.17
CA GLN A 90 7.36 5.25 23.17
C GLN A 90 8.00 4.00 22.60
N ASP A 91 7.27 2.89 22.62
CA ASP A 91 7.69 1.64 21.97
C ASP A 91 6.84 1.31 20.72
N GLY A 92 7.10 0.18 20.09
CA GLY A 92 6.40 -0.26 18.89
C GLY A 92 5.11 -1.05 19.15
N SER A 93 4.53 -0.99 20.36
CA SER A 93 3.31 -1.71 20.71
C SER A 93 2.04 -0.85 20.58
N GLY A 94 0.87 -1.49 20.75
CA GLY A 94 -0.43 -0.85 20.65
C GLY A 94 -0.97 -0.85 19.23
N GLU A 95 -2.22 -0.42 19.08
CA GLU A 95 -2.95 -0.47 17.80
C GLU A 95 -2.28 0.33 16.68
N ALA A 96 -1.71 1.49 17.02
CA ALA A 96 -0.97 2.35 16.09
C ALA A 96 0.55 2.18 16.21
N ALA A 97 1.06 1.07 16.78
CA ALA A 97 2.49 0.81 16.97
C ALA A 97 3.27 1.99 17.58
N GLY A 98 2.76 2.57 18.66
CA GLY A 98 3.35 3.76 19.29
C GLY A 98 2.88 4.00 20.71
N ALA A 99 2.67 2.93 21.48
CA ALA A 99 2.25 3.05 22.88
C ALA A 99 3.33 3.72 23.74
N ARG A 100 2.89 4.44 24.75
CA ARG A 100 3.75 5.21 25.63
C ARG A 100 3.59 4.78 27.08
N ILE A 101 4.68 4.86 27.82
CA ILE A 101 4.69 4.66 29.27
C ILE A 101 5.56 5.70 29.94
N GLN A 102 5.14 6.17 31.11
CA GLN A 102 5.87 7.14 31.89
C GLN A 102 6.91 6.44 32.79
N LEU A 103 8.09 7.02 32.88
CA LEU A 103 9.15 6.65 33.78
C LEU A 103 9.29 7.71 34.85
N TYR A 104 9.28 7.32 36.12
CA TYR A 104 9.66 8.15 37.27
C TYR A 104 11.09 7.78 37.66
N ILE A 105 12.00 8.75 37.59
CA ILE A 105 13.43 8.56 37.73
C ILE A 105 13.86 9.40 38.94
N ALA A 106 14.13 8.74 40.06
CA ALA A 106 14.59 9.36 41.28
C ALA A 106 16.13 9.16 41.46
N ARG A 107 16.87 10.21 41.76
CA ARG A 107 18.32 10.16 41.93
C ARG A 107 18.75 9.12 42.95
N ASP A 108 18.04 9.04 44.06
CA ASP A 108 18.38 8.12 45.17
C ASP A 108 18.13 6.64 44.82
N GLU A 109 17.33 6.34 43.75
CA GLU A 109 17.06 4.98 43.28
C GLU A 109 18.02 4.56 42.15
N VAL A 110 18.22 5.40 41.11
CA VAL A 110 19.08 5.06 39.98
C VAL A 110 20.55 5.38 40.21
N GLY A 111 20.88 6.06 41.28
CA GLY A 111 22.23 6.53 41.60
C GLY A 111 22.54 7.92 40.99
N GLU A 112 23.43 8.63 41.67
CA GLU A 112 23.76 10.01 41.29
C GLU A 112 24.39 10.13 39.91
N GLU A 113 25.30 9.22 39.57
CA GLU A 113 25.99 9.20 38.27
C GLU A 113 24.99 9.03 37.09
N VAL A 114 24.12 8.05 37.19
CA VAL A 114 23.12 7.78 36.15
C VAL A 114 22.10 8.90 36.04
N TYR A 115 21.70 9.49 37.18
CA TYR A 115 20.77 10.61 37.20
C TYR A 115 21.36 11.87 36.57
N GLU A 116 22.61 12.20 36.87
CA GLU A 116 23.30 13.35 36.24
C GLU A 116 23.50 13.10 34.74
N ALA A 117 23.90 11.90 34.33
CA ALA A 117 23.97 11.54 32.90
C ALA A 117 22.62 11.72 32.21
N PHE A 118 21.51 11.26 32.83
CA PHE A 118 20.15 11.40 32.29
C PHE A 118 19.76 12.85 32.03
N LYS A 119 20.18 13.77 32.84
CA LYS A 119 19.90 15.20 32.62
C LYS A 119 20.46 15.73 31.31
N HIS A 120 21.53 15.12 30.78
CA HIS A 120 22.19 15.49 29.52
C HIS A 120 21.72 14.69 28.31
N TRP A 121 20.92 13.62 28.51
CA TRP A 121 20.33 12.88 27.38
C TRP A 121 19.28 13.74 26.69
N ASP A 122 19.05 13.50 25.41
CA ASP A 122 18.20 14.35 24.58
C ASP A 122 16.89 13.65 24.21
N MET A 123 15.84 14.42 23.97
CA MET A 123 14.62 13.88 23.38
C MET A 123 14.94 13.22 22.04
N GLY A 124 14.36 12.02 21.81
CA GLY A 124 14.68 11.16 20.71
C GLY A 124 15.65 10.04 21.02
N ASP A 125 16.41 10.12 22.13
CA ASP A 125 17.28 9.02 22.60
C ASP A 125 16.45 7.78 22.94
N PHE A 126 17.03 6.59 22.77
CA PHE A 126 16.43 5.35 23.23
C PHE A 126 16.88 4.99 24.63
N LEU A 127 15.93 4.69 25.49
CA LEU A 127 16.16 4.33 26.88
C LEU A 127 15.71 2.90 27.14
N GLY A 128 16.45 2.19 28.02
CA GLY A 128 16.04 0.99 28.71
C GLY A 128 15.82 1.30 30.17
N ALA A 129 14.73 0.83 30.75
CA ALA A 129 14.38 1.04 32.14
C ALA A 129 13.85 -0.25 32.78
N THR A 130 14.38 -0.57 33.98
CA THR A 130 13.85 -1.60 34.86
C THR A 130 13.37 -0.95 36.13
N GLY A 131 12.25 -1.42 36.66
CA GLY A 131 11.67 -0.88 37.88
C GLY A 131 10.38 -1.58 38.29
N ARG A 132 9.50 -0.85 38.97
CA ARG A 132 8.21 -1.36 39.46
C ARG A 132 7.07 -0.46 38.97
N LEU A 133 5.94 -1.05 38.62
CA LEU A 133 4.74 -0.31 38.29
C LEU A 133 4.18 0.39 39.51
N PHE A 134 3.69 1.62 39.30
CA PHE A 134 2.98 2.38 40.30
C PHE A 134 2.01 3.38 39.64
N LYS A 135 1.08 3.92 40.39
CA LYS A 135 0.22 5.01 39.97
C LYS A 135 0.71 6.34 40.54
N THR A 136 0.85 7.33 39.67
CA THR A 136 1.09 8.72 40.12
C THR A 136 -0.10 9.25 40.93
N ARG A 137 0.07 10.39 41.59
CA ARG A 137 -1.03 11.07 42.32
C ARG A 137 -2.20 11.44 41.40
N THR A 138 -1.94 11.62 40.10
CA THR A 138 -2.95 11.93 39.08
C THR A 138 -3.51 10.68 38.39
N GLY A 139 -3.15 9.46 38.85
CA GLY A 139 -3.65 8.19 38.30
C GLY A 139 -2.93 7.67 37.08
N GLU A 140 -1.83 8.30 36.63
CA GLU A 140 -1.09 7.82 35.47
C GLU A 140 -0.23 6.60 35.80
N LEU A 141 -0.37 5.51 34.99
CA LEU A 141 0.45 4.31 35.12
C LEU A 141 1.90 4.63 34.75
N SER A 142 2.81 4.38 35.68
CA SER A 142 4.20 4.74 35.57
C SER A 142 5.13 3.65 36.10
N ILE A 143 6.41 3.71 35.72
CA ILE A 143 7.45 2.83 36.24
C ILE A 143 8.33 3.64 37.19
N HIS A 144 8.41 3.22 38.44
CA HIS A 144 9.40 3.69 39.40
C HIS A 144 10.74 3.01 39.09
N VAL A 145 11.62 3.74 38.44
CA VAL A 145 12.82 3.19 37.81
C VAL A 145 13.91 2.93 38.85
N THR A 146 14.46 1.72 38.86
CA THR A 146 15.61 1.31 39.69
C THR A 146 16.89 1.16 38.86
N GLU A 147 16.77 0.86 37.55
CA GLU A 147 17.88 0.82 36.61
C GLU A 147 17.48 1.58 35.33
N LEU A 148 18.37 2.47 34.90
CA LEU A 148 18.16 3.28 33.69
C LEU A 148 19.41 3.24 32.82
N ARG A 149 19.23 2.97 31.53
CA ARG A 149 20.32 2.87 30.56
C ARG A 149 20.00 3.66 29.29
N LEU A 150 21.01 4.34 28.75
CA LEU A 150 20.96 4.85 27.38
C LEU A 150 21.29 3.71 26.42
N LEU A 151 20.40 3.45 25.46
CA LEU A 151 20.56 2.39 24.46
C LEU A 151 21.01 2.91 23.10
N ALA A 152 20.54 4.11 22.71
CA ALA A 152 20.96 4.75 21.48
C ALA A 152 20.80 6.26 21.57
N LYS A 153 21.80 6.98 21.08
CA LYS A 153 21.81 8.45 21.02
C LYS A 153 21.19 8.95 19.71
N SER A 154 20.20 9.83 19.80
CA SER A 154 19.63 10.55 18.68
C SER A 154 20.47 11.78 18.37
N LEU A 155 21.04 11.85 17.16
CA LEU A 155 21.89 12.98 16.77
C LEU A 155 21.08 14.13 16.15
N ARG A 156 19.88 13.86 15.61
CA ARG A 156 19.01 14.90 15.08
C ARG A 156 17.86 15.17 16.03
N PRO A 157 17.49 16.44 16.25
CA PRO A 157 16.30 16.76 17.05
C PRO A 157 15.04 16.23 16.34
N LEU A 158 14.06 15.81 17.13
CA LEU A 158 12.73 15.54 16.59
C LEU A 158 12.06 16.88 16.20
N PRO A 159 11.18 16.88 15.18
CA PRO A 159 10.34 18.04 14.86
C PRO A 159 9.57 18.53 16.08
N GLU A 160 9.23 19.81 16.11
CA GLU A 160 8.47 20.38 17.23
C GLU A 160 7.13 19.67 17.44
N LYS A 161 6.84 19.39 18.71
CA LYS A 161 5.72 18.52 19.14
C LYS A 161 4.33 18.98 18.68
N TYR A 162 4.15 20.29 18.46
CA TYR A 162 2.84 20.87 18.15
C TYR A 162 2.56 21.02 16.65
N HIS A 163 3.56 20.90 15.81
CA HIS A 163 3.41 21.12 14.37
C HIS A 163 3.78 19.90 13.52
N GLY A 164 4.46 18.88 14.10
CA GLY A 164 4.92 17.72 13.37
C GLY A 164 5.70 18.10 12.08
N LEU A 165 5.74 17.23 11.12
CA LEU A 165 6.10 17.59 9.74
C LEU A 165 4.84 18.13 9.06
N GLN A 166 4.76 19.46 8.83
CA GLN A 166 3.61 20.07 8.14
C GLN A 166 3.70 19.92 6.60
N ASP A 167 4.93 19.92 6.09
CA ASP A 167 5.17 19.75 4.67
C ASP A 167 4.96 18.29 4.26
N GLN A 168 4.00 18.07 3.37
CA GLN A 168 3.64 16.74 2.88
C GLN A 168 4.79 16.09 2.09
N GLU A 169 5.59 16.86 1.38
CA GLU A 169 6.74 16.34 0.65
C GLU A 169 7.81 15.84 1.62
N ILE A 170 8.08 16.58 2.69
CA ILE A 170 9.04 16.16 3.72
C ILE A 170 8.55 14.89 4.43
N LYS A 171 7.25 14.73 4.71
CA LYS A 171 6.68 13.48 5.24
C LYS A 171 6.98 12.27 4.35
N TYR A 172 6.86 12.41 3.05
CA TYR A 172 7.15 11.32 2.11
C TYR A 172 8.63 11.01 2.02
N ARG A 173 9.50 12.03 1.99
CA ARG A 173 10.96 11.88 1.89
C ARG A 173 11.58 11.36 3.18
N GLN A 174 11.10 11.85 4.32
CA GLN A 174 11.57 11.47 5.66
C GLN A 174 10.51 10.64 6.40
N ARG A 175 9.98 9.61 5.75
CA ARG A 175 8.95 8.74 6.33
C ARG A 175 9.31 8.20 7.72
N TYR A 176 10.60 7.94 7.97
CA TYR A 176 11.07 7.50 9.27
C TYR A 176 10.86 8.56 10.37
N VAL A 177 10.91 9.85 10.04
CA VAL A 177 10.60 10.94 10.99
C VAL A 177 9.09 11.07 11.17
N ASP A 178 8.32 11.01 10.08
CA ASP A 178 6.86 11.01 10.08
C ASP A 178 6.32 9.86 10.96
N LEU A 179 6.83 8.65 10.80
CA LEU A 179 6.49 7.48 11.64
C LEU A 179 6.84 7.67 13.14
N ILE A 180 7.87 8.44 13.48
CA ILE A 180 8.18 8.76 14.88
C ILE A 180 7.13 9.69 15.49
N THR A 181 6.66 10.67 14.72
CA THR A 181 5.90 11.82 15.24
C THR A 181 4.39 11.72 15.00
N SER A 182 3.95 11.03 13.93
CA SER A 182 2.55 10.89 13.54
C SER A 182 1.98 9.51 13.91
N GLU A 183 0.98 9.51 14.79
CA GLU A 183 0.20 8.32 15.11
C GLU A 183 -0.68 7.90 13.94
N GLU A 184 -1.26 8.85 13.23
CA GLU A 184 -2.10 8.63 12.06
C GLU A 184 -1.33 7.90 10.96
N THR A 185 -0.10 8.35 10.65
CA THR A 185 0.76 7.66 9.66
C THR A 185 1.04 6.22 10.08
N ARG A 186 1.36 5.98 11.37
CA ARG A 186 1.56 4.59 11.85
C ARG A 186 0.28 3.77 11.74
N ALA A 187 -0.87 4.32 12.11
CA ALA A 187 -2.17 3.65 12.02
C ALA A 187 -2.48 3.24 10.57
N THR A 188 -2.20 4.10 9.60
CA THR A 188 -2.35 3.81 8.16
C THR A 188 -1.54 2.58 7.74
N PHE A 189 -0.25 2.49 8.13
CA PHE A 189 0.58 1.34 7.76
C PHE A 189 0.27 0.07 8.54
N VAL A 190 -0.20 0.18 9.78
CA VAL A 190 -0.76 -0.96 10.52
C VAL A 190 -2.04 -1.47 9.85
N ALA A 191 -2.95 -0.57 9.46
CA ALA A 191 -4.15 -0.93 8.71
C ALA A 191 -3.81 -1.59 7.37
N ARG A 192 -2.84 -1.04 6.61
CA ARG A 192 -2.32 -1.68 5.40
C ARG A 192 -1.87 -3.12 5.64
N SER A 193 -1.09 -3.34 6.70
CA SER A 193 -0.64 -4.69 7.05
C SER A 193 -1.78 -5.64 7.37
N LYS A 194 -2.82 -5.15 8.09
CA LYS A 194 -4.03 -5.92 8.38
C LYS A 194 -4.81 -6.26 7.10
N VAL A 195 -4.97 -5.31 6.17
CA VAL A 195 -5.62 -5.52 4.87
C VAL A 195 -4.91 -6.62 4.08
N VAL A 196 -3.59 -6.50 3.91
CA VAL A 196 -2.78 -7.48 3.17
C VAL A 196 -2.87 -8.87 3.79
N SER A 197 -2.79 -8.97 5.11
CA SER A 197 -2.91 -10.24 5.83
C SER A 197 -4.30 -10.85 5.71
N ALA A 198 -5.35 -10.03 5.77
CA ALA A 198 -6.74 -10.48 5.65
C ALA A 198 -7.02 -11.04 4.24
N ILE A 199 -6.57 -10.33 3.19
CA ILE A 199 -6.71 -10.79 1.81
C ILE A 199 -5.97 -12.13 1.63
N ARG A 200 -4.71 -12.23 2.07
CA ARG A 200 -3.93 -13.47 1.97
C ARG A 200 -4.63 -14.64 2.69
N ASN A 201 -5.13 -14.41 3.90
CA ASN A 201 -5.87 -15.42 4.64
C ASN A 201 -7.18 -15.82 3.92
N PHE A 202 -7.90 -14.86 3.36
CA PHE A 202 -9.11 -15.11 2.59
C PHE A 202 -8.83 -15.99 1.37
N MET A 203 -7.76 -15.68 0.63
CA MET A 203 -7.34 -16.49 -0.52
C MET A 203 -6.98 -17.94 -0.13
N ILE A 204 -6.17 -18.10 0.93
CA ILE A 204 -5.76 -19.42 1.44
C ILE A 204 -6.95 -20.23 1.93
N GLN A 205 -7.90 -19.61 2.65
CA GLN A 205 -9.12 -20.26 3.13
C GLN A 205 -10.05 -20.72 1.97
N ASN A 206 -9.93 -20.09 0.80
CA ASN A 206 -10.64 -20.47 -0.40
C ASN A 206 -9.80 -21.36 -1.35
N GLU A 207 -8.78 -22.02 -0.80
CA GLU A 207 -7.93 -23.02 -1.47
C GLU A 207 -7.07 -22.47 -2.62
N PHE A 208 -6.74 -21.18 -2.59
CA PHE A 208 -5.80 -20.62 -3.54
C PHE A 208 -4.35 -20.84 -3.10
N LEU A 209 -3.51 -21.25 -4.02
CA LEU A 209 -2.07 -21.36 -3.85
C LEU A 209 -1.41 -19.99 -4.09
N GLU A 210 -0.69 -19.46 -3.10
CA GLU A 210 0.15 -18.26 -3.31
C GLU A 210 1.42 -18.67 -4.06
N VAL A 211 1.70 -17.97 -5.14
CA VAL A 211 2.86 -18.23 -6.00
C VAL A 211 3.65 -16.96 -6.26
N GLU A 212 4.89 -17.12 -6.72
CA GLU A 212 5.74 -16.04 -7.20
C GLU A 212 6.14 -16.32 -8.64
N THR A 213 5.90 -15.35 -9.52
CA THR A 213 6.30 -15.38 -10.93
C THR A 213 7.37 -14.35 -11.21
N PRO A 214 8.08 -14.40 -12.36
CA PRO A 214 9.19 -13.49 -12.62
C PRO A 214 8.79 -12.02 -12.57
N MET A 215 9.64 -11.18 -11.96
CA MET A 215 9.59 -9.71 -12.03
C MET A 215 10.21 -9.16 -13.31
N LEU A 216 11.18 -9.89 -13.88
CA LEU A 216 11.85 -9.55 -15.12
C LEU A 216 11.31 -10.42 -16.24
N HIS A 217 10.72 -9.79 -17.23
CA HIS A 217 10.10 -10.44 -18.40
C HIS A 217 10.93 -10.23 -19.65
N PRO A 218 11.13 -11.26 -20.49
CA PRO A 218 11.71 -11.07 -21.83
C PRO A 218 10.74 -10.35 -22.77
N ILE A 219 9.42 -10.55 -22.57
CA ILE A 219 8.33 -9.93 -23.32
C ILE A 219 7.34 -9.34 -22.31
N PRO A 220 7.05 -8.05 -22.34
CA PRO A 220 6.05 -7.47 -21.46
C PRO A 220 4.63 -7.79 -21.96
N GLY A 221 3.71 -8.12 -21.07
CA GLY A 221 2.34 -8.47 -21.42
C GLY A 221 1.43 -8.57 -20.19
N GLY A 222 0.15 -8.87 -20.39
CA GLY A 222 -0.86 -9.02 -19.35
C GLY A 222 -1.55 -7.69 -18.95
N ALA A 223 -1.16 -6.56 -19.54
CA ALA A 223 -1.82 -5.27 -19.33
C ALA A 223 -1.49 -4.32 -20.50
N SER A 224 -2.26 -3.26 -20.66
CA SER A 224 -1.94 -2.12 -21.51
C SER A 224 -1.21 -1.07 -20.67
N ALA A 225 0.12 -1.04 -20.75
CA ALA A 225 0.95 -0.11 -19.99
C ALA A 225 2.37 -0.02 -20.58
N LYS A 226 3.05 1.07 -20.32
CA LYS A 226 4.43 1.26 -20.75
C LYS A 226 5.42 0.61 -19.76
N PRO A 227 6.28 -0.35 -20.18
CA PRO A 227 7.20 -1.03 -19.28
C PRO A 227 8.45 -0.21 -18.99
N PHE A 228 9.10 -0.45 -17.84
CA PHE A 228 10.51 -0.10 -17.64
C PHE A 228 11.40 -1.12 -18.34
N ILE A 229 12.46 -0.63 -18.99
CA ILE A 229 13.42 -1.44 -19.74
C ILE A 229 14.71 -1.56 -18.94
N THR A 230 15.27 -2.76 -18.90
CA THR A 230 16.57 -3.04 -18.30
C THR A 230 17.39 -3.98 -19.20
N HIS A 231 18.63 -4.26 -18.84
CA HIS A 231 19.53 -5.14 -19.60
C HIS A 231 20.14 -6.21 -18.70
N HIS A 232 20.06 -7.46 -19.13
CA HIS A 232 20.70 -8.60 -18.46
C HIS A 232 22.12 -8.77 -18.99
N ASN A 233 23.13 -8.31 -18.26
CA ASN A 233 24.52 -8.25 -18.74
C ASN A 233 25.09 -9.63 -19.13
N ALA A 234 24.84 -10.68 -18.34
CA ALA A 234 25.41 -12.01 -18.58
C ALA A 234 24.81 -12.70 -19.82
N LEU A 235 23.55 -12.41 -20.15
CA LEU A 235 22.83 -12.97 -21.29
C LEU A 235 22.84 -12.03 -22.50
N ASP A 236 23.36 -10.81 -22.34
CA ASP A 236 23.37 -9.75 -23.34
C ASP A 236 21.98 -9.55 -23.98
N MET A 237 20.94 -9.45 -23.14
CA MET A 237 19.57 -9.33 -23.61
C MET A 237 18.80 -8.24 -22.90
N GLN A 238 17.90 -7.59 -23.63
CA GLN A 238 16.94 -6.65 -23.08
C GLN A 238 15.88 -7.40 -22.28
N MET A 239 15.56 -6.85 -21.10
CA MET A 239 14.48 -7.34 -20.22
C MET A 239 13.56 -6.17 -19.87
N PHE A 240 12.37 -6.51 -19.37
CA PHE A 240 11.37 -5.55 -18.93
C PHE A 240 10.96 -5.85 -17.50
N MET A 241 10.78 -4.80 -16.70
CA MET A 241 10.06 -4.95 -15.44
C MET A 241 8.60 -5.28 -15.75
N ARG A 242 8.03 -6.28 -15.09
CA ARG A 242 6.67 -6.74 -15.37
C ARG A 242 5.63 -5.64 -15.16
N ILE A 243 4.68 -5.54 -16.06
CA ILE A 243 3.51 -4.67 -15.95
C ILE A 243 2.32 -5.39 -15.32
N ALA A 244 2.29 -6.73 -15.41
CA ALA A 244 1.32 -7.66 -14.80
C ALA A 244 1.91 -9.07 -14.75
N PRO A 245 1.52 -9.95 -13.80
CA PRO A 245 1.91 -11.36 -13.76
C PRO A 245 0.99 -12.27 -14.60
N GLU A 246 -0.07 -11.77 -15.21
CA GLU A 246 -1.19 -12.46 -15.83
C GLU A 246 -0.77 -13.66 -16.71
N LEU A 247 0.10 -13.43 -17.71
CA LEU A 247 0.46 -14.49 -18.66
C LEU A 247 1.24 -15.63 -18.00
N TYR A 248 1.97 -15.37 -16.92
CA TYR A 248 2.64 -16.42 -16.14
C TYR A 248 1.67 -17.18 -15.24
N LEU A 249 0.72 -16.49 -14.61
CA LEU A 249 -0.30 -17.13 -13.78
C LEU A 249 -1.21 -18.04 -14.61
N LYS A 250 -1.59 -17.61 -15.81
CA LYS A 250 -2.34 -18.46 -16.77
C LYS A 250 -1.55 -19.70 -17.18
N ARG A 251 -0.23 -19.62 -17.37
CA ARG A 251 0.62 -20.80 -17.61
C ARG A 251 0.58 -21.80 -16.44
N LEU A 252 0.42 -21.34 -15.21
CA LEU A 252 0.26 -22.20 -14.04
C LEU A 252 -1.11 -22.90 -14.05
N VAL A 253 -2.16 -22.21 -14.51
CA VAL A 253 -3.49 -22.84 -14.71
C VAL A 253 -3.42 -23.92 -15.81
N VAL A 254 -2.73 -23.66 -16.92
CA VAL A 254 -2.43 -24.68 -17.95
C VAL A 254 -1.66 -25.86 -17.33
N GLY A 255 -0.73 -25.57 -16.41
CA GLY A 255 0.06 -26.57 -15.69
C GLY A 255 -0.73 -27.40 -14.65
N GLY A 256 -2.02 -27.10 -14.43
CA GLY A 256 -2.91 -27.86 -13.56
C GLY A 256 -3.10 -27.29 -12.15
N PHE A 257 -2.61 -26.08 -11.86
CA PHE A 257 -2.98 -25.37 -10.63
C PHE A 257 -4.34 -24.71 -10.80
N GLU A 258 -5.39 -25.29 -10.22
CA GLU A 258 -6.76 -24.83 -10.43
C GLU A 258 -7.05 -23.45 -9.80
N ARG A 259 -6.37 -23.10 -8.69
CA ARG A 259 -6.52 -21.82 -8.00
C ARG A 259 -5.16 -21.28 -7.61
N VAL A 260 -4.78 -20.16 -8.20
CA VAL A 260 -3.49 -19.49 -7.93
C VAL A 260 -3.71 -18.01 -7.70
N PHE A 261 -2.90 -17.41 -6.84
CA PHE A 261 -2.81 -15.97 -6.70
C PHE A 261 -1.38 -15.52 -6.45
N GLU A 262 -1.09 -14.29 -6.84
CA GLU A 262 0.14 -13.58 -6.53
C GLU A 262 -0.21 -12.18 -6.02
N MET A 263 0.32 -11.81 -4.84
CA MET A 263 0.23 -10.46 -4.32
C MET A 263 1.61 -9.84 -4.31
N ASN A 264 1.92 -9.01 -5.31
CA ASN A 264 3.28 -8.51 -5.50
C ASN A 264 3.33 -7.18 -6.24
N ARG A 265 4.55 -6.70 -6.54
CA ARG A 265 4.81 -5.45 -7.25
C ARG A 265 4.64 -5.61 -8.74
N ASN A 266 4.02 -4.58 -9.35
CA ASN A 266 4.04 -4.32 -10.78
C ASN A 266 4.63 -2.95 -11.05
N PHE A 267 5.14 -2.75 -12.26
CA PHE A 267 5.91 -1.57 -12.65
C PHE A 267 5.35 -0.99 -13.94
N ARG A 268 4.93 0.27 -13.91
CA ARG A 268 4.44 0.98 -15.10
C ARG A 268 5.18 2.29 -15.25
N ASN A 269 5.85 2.51 -16.39
CA ASN A 269 6.64 3.70 -16.67
C ASN A 269 5.76 4.85 -17.15
N GLU A 270 4.89 5.28 -16.25
CA GLU A 270 3.88 6.32 -16.46
C GLU A 270 4.15 7.52 -15.55
N GLY A 271 3.31 8.56 -15.65
CA GLY A 271 3.43 9.77 -14.85
C GLY A 271 3.16 9.55 -13.35
N LEU A 272 3.80 10.37 -12.52
CA LEU A 272 3.50 10.44 -11.08
C LEU A 272 2.27 11.29 -10.83
N SER A 273 1.29 10.76 -10.08
CA SER A 273 0.10 11.50 -9.67
C SER A 273 -0.32 11.12 -8.25
N VAL A 274 -1.39 11.70 -7.75
CA VAL A 274 -2.02 11.28 -6.48
C VAL A 274 -2.59 9.87 -6.54
N ARG A 275 -2.82 9.33 -7.76
CA ARG A 275 -3.41 8.01 -8.00
C ARG A 275 -2.42 6.98 -8.52
N HIS A 276 -1.25 7.40 -9.03
CA HIS A 276 -0.28 6.55 -9.71
C HIS A 276 1.12 6.69 -9.13
N ASN A 277 1.74 5.55 -8.84
CA ASN A 277 3.14 5.40 -8.50
C ASN A 277 3.75 4.39 -9.48
N PRO A 278 4.96 4.59 -10.00
CA PRO A 278 5.55 3.71 -11.02
C PRO A 278 5.70 2.26 -10.56
N GLU A 279 5.77 2.05 -9.27
CA GLU A 279 5.83 0.76 -8.58
C GLU A 279 4.67 0.69 -7.59
N PHE A 280 3.82 -0.33 -7.71
CA PHE A 280 2.62 -0.47 -6.91
C PHE A 280 2.30 -1.94 -6.63
N THR A 281 1.47 -2.20 -5.63
CA THR A 281 1.07 -3.56 -5.23
C THR A 281 -0.28 -3.90 -5.84
N MET A 282 -0.34 -5.04 -6.54
CA MET A 282 -1.57 -5.68 -6.98
C MET A 282 -1.66 -7.10 -6.43
N MET A 283 -2.87 -7.62 -6.32
CA MET A 283 -3.13 -9.02 -6.27
C MET A 283 -3.76 -9.45 -7.60
N GLU A 284 -3.24 -10.49 -8.22
CA GLU A 284 -3.91 -11.19 -9.31
C GLU A 284 -4.20 -12.64 -8.91
N PHE A 285 -5.38 -13.12 -9.26
CA PHE A 285 -5.78 -14.50 -8.97
C PHE A 285 -6.56 -15.10 -10.13
N TYR A 286 -6.41 -16.41 -10.30
CA TYR A 286 -7.02 -17.19 -11.36
C TYR A 286 -7.63 -18.45 -10.78
N ALA A 287 -8.87 -18.78 -11.20
CA ALA A 287 -9.58 -19.96 -10.74
C ALA A 287 -10.17 -20.72 -11.94
N ALA A 288 -9.77 -21.98 -12.10
CA ALA A 288 -10.34 -22.88 -13.09
C ALA A 288 -11.82 -23.17 -12.79
N TYR A 289 -12.62 -23.38 -13.84
CA TYR A 289 -14.04 -23.70 -13.78
C TYR A 289 -14.89 -22.61 -13.12
N THR A 290 -14.47 -21.36 -13.24
CA THR A 290 -15.23 -20.18 -12.82
C THR A 290 -15.41 -19.21 -13.97
N ASP A 291 -16.34 -18.26 -13.79
CA ASP A 291 -16.65 -17.20 -14.75
C ASP A 291 -16.59 -15.81 -14.09
N TYR A 292 -16.82 -14.76 -14.87
CA TYR A 292 -16.78 -13.38 -14.38
C TYR A 292 -17.87 -13.07 -13.34
N HIS A 293 -19.01 -13.79 -13.35
CA HIS A 293 -20.05 -13.62 -12.34
C HIS A 293 -19.60 -14.12 -10.96
N TRP A 294 -18.93 -15.28 -10.95
CA TRP A 294 -18.32 -15.83 -9.74
C TRP A 294 -17.22 -14.90 -9.22
N LEU A 295 -16.35 -14.38 -10.12
CA LEU A 295 -15.28 -13.46 -9.76
C LEU A 295 -15.81 -12.19 -9.09
N MET A 296 -16.90 -11.59 -9.61
CA MET A 296 -17.51 -10.40 -8.99
C MET A 296 -17.90 -10.68 -7.53
N THR A 297 -18.63 -11.76 -7.27
CA THR A 297 -19.06 -12.13 -5.91
C THR A 297 -17.86 -12.44 -5.00
N PHE A 298 -16.87 -13.18 -5.51
CA PHE A 298 -15.67 -13.52 -4.76
C PHE A 298 -14.84 -12.26 -4.39
N THR A 299 -14.73 -11.32 -5.33
CA THR A 299 -14.03 -10.03 -5.11
C THR A 299 -14.76 -9.16 -4.10
N GLU A 300 -16.10 -9.10 -4.12
CA GLU A 300 -16.91 -8.44 -3.09
C GLU A 300 -16.59 -8.97 -1.68
N ASP A 301 -16.61 -10.29 -1.53
CA ASP A 301 -16.35 -10.95 -0.25
C ASP A 301 -14.93 -10.72 0.25
N CYS A 302 -13.95 -10.75 -0.65
CA CYS A 302 -12.54 -10.46 -0.36
C CYS A 302 -12.35 -9.01 0.14
N ILE A 303 -12.90 -8.03 -0.56
CA ILE A 303 -12.83 -6.61 -0.20
C ILE A 303 -13.53 -6.35 1.12
N ARG A 304 -14.69 -6.95 1.34
CA ARG A 304 -15.46 -6.86 2.59
C ARG A 304 -14.69 -7.42 3.78
N ALA A 305 -14.07 -8.60 3.61
CA ALA A 305 -13.22 -9.21 4.63
C ALA A 305 -12.01 -8.32 4.99
N ALA A 306 -11.38 -7.70 4.00
CA ALA A 306 -10.26 -6.77 4.20
C ALA A 306 -10.69 -5.52 4.99
N ALA A 307 -11.83 -4.91 4.66
CA ALA A 307 -12.36 -3.75 5.37
C ALA A 307 -12.69 -4.07 6.83
N ILE A 308 -13.38 -5.20 7.08
CA ILE A 308 -13.73 -5.64 8.44
C ILE A 308 -12.46 -5.91 9.25
N ALA A 309 -11.45 -6.56 8.70
CA ALA A 309 -10.21 -6.86 9.42
C ALA A 309 -9.42 -5.59 9.81
N ALA A 310 -9.47 -4.56 8.98
CA ALA A 310 -8.74 -3.32 9.23
C ALA A 310 -9.51 -2.32 10.10
N ARG A 311 -10.85 -2.24 9.96
CA ARG A 311 -11.71 -1.21 10.55
C ARG A 311 -12.77 -1.74 11.50
N GLY A 312 -13.00 -3.06 11.54
CA GLY A 312 -14.08 -3.68 12.32
C GLY A 312 -15.47 -3.55 11.66
N THR A 313 -15.57 -2.95 10.48
CA THR A 313 -16.83 -2.71 9.76
C THR A 313 -16.62 -2.74 8.25
N ALA A 314 -17.68 -3.10 7.50
CA ALA A 314 -17.74 -3.00 6.06
C ALA A 314 -18.36 -1.67 5.56
N VAL A 315 -18.86 -0.84 6.45
CA VAL A 315 -19.32 0.52 6.12
C VAL A 315 -18.20 1.47 6.54
N ILE A 316 -17.59 2.13 5.57
CA ILE A 316 -16.43 2.99 5.75
C ILE A 316 -16.75 4.42 5.34
N SER A 317 -15.96 5.38 5.83
CA SER A 317 -16.02 6.78 5.39
C SER A 317 -14.79 7.08 4.53
N TYR A 318 -15.01 7.78 3.42
CA TYR A 318 -13.96 8.32 2.57
C TYR A 318 -14.31 9.77 2.19
N ASP A 319 -13.40 10.70 2.46
CA ASP A 319 -13.62 12.14 2.25
C ASP A 319 -14.94 12.63 2.85
N GLY A 320 -15.24 12.17 4.09
CA GLY A 320 -16.46 12.52 4.83
C GLY A 320 -17.76 11.91 4.29
N LYS A 321 -17.72 11.05 3.28
CA LYS A 321 -18.90 10.40 2.70
C LYS A 321 -18.84 8.88 2.95
N GLU A 322 -20.03 8.30 3.14
CA GLU A 322 -20.18 6.87 3.36
C GLU A 322 -19.94 6.06 2.09
N VAL A 323 -19.20 4.95 2.24
CA VAL A 323 -19.04 3.87 1.25
C VAL A 323 -19.47 2.57 1.92
N ASP A 324 -20.53 1.96 1.43
CA ASP A 324 -21.13 0.76 2.01
C ASP A 324 -20.72 -0.49 1.24
N LEU A 325 -19.69 -1.19 1.75
CA LEU A 325 -19.21 -2.46 1.21
C LEU A 325 -20.02 -3.67 1.71
N SER A 326 -21.00 -3.47 2.61
CA SER A 326 -21.78 -4.55 3.18
C SER A 326 -22.89 -5.07 2.26
N LYS A 327 -23.34 -4.23 1.33
CA LYS A 327 -24.39 -4.55 0.35
C LYS A 327 -23.80 -5.21 -0.90
N PRO A 328 -24.61 -5.95 -1.66
CA PRO A 328 -24.22 -6.38 -3.01
C PRO A 328 -23.86 -5.18 -3.88
N PHE A 329 -22.77 -5.26 -4.64
CA PHE A 329 -22.33 -4.19 -5.50
C PHE A 329 -23.22 -4.09 -6.74
N GLU A 330 -23.49 -2.86 -7.16
CA GLU A 330 -24.32 -2.62 -8.36
C GLU A 330 -23.61 -3.13 -9.61
N ARG A 331 -24.36 -3.57 -10.62
CA ARG A 331 -23.83 -4.04 -11.91
C ARG A 331 -24.51 -3.27 -13.02
N LEU A 332 -23.73 -2.56 -13.82
CA LEU A 332 -24.19 -1.75 -14.94
C LEU A 332 -23.35 -2.05 -16.19
N THR A 333 -23.97 -2.03 -17.36
CA THR A 333 -23.21 -1.96 -18.61
C THR A 333 -22.69 -0.54 -18.83
N ILE A 334 -21.69 -0.37 -19.70
CA ILE A 334 -21.16 0.95 -20.07
C ILE A 334 -22.30 1.92 -20.46
N VAL A 335 -23.17 1.49 -21.38
CA VAL A 335 -24.33 2.28 -21.83
C VAL A 335 -25.31 2.55 -20.69
N GLY A 336 -25.58 1.54 -19.84
CA GLY A 336 -26.45 1.68 -18.67
C GLY A 336 -25.92 2.69 -17.65
N ALA A 337 -24.60 2.73 -17.44
CA ALA A 337 -23.97 3.71 -16.57
C ALA A 337 -24.05 5.14 -17.15
N ILE A 338 -23.80 5.30 -18.46
CA ILE A 338 -23.96 6.62 -19.11
C ILE A 338 -25.41 7.08 -18.98
N GLN A 339 -26.40 6.25 -19.27
CA GLN A 339 -27.82 6.63 -19.16
C GLN A 339 -28.22 6.98 -17.74
N LYS A 340 -27.65 6.34 -16.73
CA LYS A 340 -27.94 6.61 -15.32
C LYS A 340 -27.33 7.94 -14.84
N TYR A 341 -26.09 8.22 -15.19
CA TYR A 341 -25.33 9.36 -14.67
C TYR A 341 -25.24 10.55 -15.64
N ALA A 342 -25.49 10.33 -16.92
CA ALA A 342 -25.55 11.34 -17.97
C ALA A 342 -26.83 11.17 -18.84
N PRO A 343 -28.03 11.32 -18.24
CA PRO A 343 -29.32 10.97 -18.87
C PRO A 343 -29.69 11.85 -20.07
N GLN A 344 -28.91 12.89 -20.38
CA GLN A 344 -29.07 13.69 -21.59
C GLN A 344 -28.78 12.95 -22.89
N TYR A 345 -28.08 11.80 -22.83
CA TYR A 345 -27.78 11.01 -24.01
C TYR A 345 -28.82 9.92 -24.23
N SER A 346 -29.47 9.94 -25.38
CA SER A 346 -30.43 8.92 -25.76
C SER A 346 -29.70 7.63 -26.19
N LEU A 347 -30.39 6.48 -26.11
CA LEU A 347 -29.87 5.21 -26.59
C LEU A 347 -29.50 5.25 -28.08
N GLU A 348 -30.23 5.97 -28.90
CA GLU A 348 -29.95 6.19 -30.33
C GLU A 348 -28.60 6.90 -30.50
N GLN A 349 -28.35 7.98 -29.73
CA GLN A 349 -27.10 8.73 -29.75
C GLN A 349 -25.92 7.87 -29.27
N LEU A 350 -26.14 7.05 -28.26
CA LEU A 350 -25.09 6.14 -27.73
C LEU A 350 -24.74 4.99 -28.69
N ASN A 351 -25.55 4.73 -29.71
CA ASN A 351 -25.29 3.78 -30.79
C ASN A 351 -24.85 4.46 -32.09
N ASP A 352 -24.62 5.76 -32.13
CA ASP A 352 -24.11 6.50 -33.28
C ASP A 352 -22.63 6.88 -33.09
N ALA A 353 -21.74 6.16 -33.78
CA ALA A 353 -20.30 6.41 -33.70
C ALA A 353 -19.91 7.85 -34.13
N THR A 354 -20.64 8.47 -35.05
CA THR A 354 -20.38 9.83 -35.51
C THR A 354 -20.72 10.83 -34.41
N PHE A 355 -21.86 10.63 -33.77
CA PHE A 355 -22.26 11.44 -32.59
C PHE A 355 -21.26 11.30 -31.47
N LEU A 356 -20.89 10.05 -31.09
CA LEU A 356 -19.95 9.80 -29.99
C LEU A 356 -18.58 10.46 -30.21
N ARG A 357 -18.02 10.37 -31.43
CA ARG A 357 -16.75 11.05 -31.76
C ARG A 357 -16.86 12.57 -31.56
N ALA A 358 -17.91 13.17 -32.07
CA ALA A 358 -18.12 14.59 -31.92
C ALA A 358 -18.31 15.02 -30.45
N GLU A 359 -18.98 14.20 -29.66
CA GLU A 359 -19.25 14.48 -28.24
C GLU A 359 -18.00 14.34 -27.40
N ILE A 360 -17.22 13.26 -27.55
CA ILE A 360 -15.94 13.04 -26.85
C ILE A 360 -14.96 14.20 -27.14
N MET A 361 -14.91 14.69 -28.37
CA MET A 361 -14.09 15.86 -28.72
C MET A 361 -14.51 17.13 -27.98
N LYS A 362 -15.82 17.34 -27.70
CA LYS A 362 -16.29 18.47 -26.88
C LYS A 362 -15.82 18.36 -25.43
N HIS A 363 -15.65 17.16 -24.90
CA HIS A 363 -15.07 16.93 -23.57
C HIS A 363 -13.54 17.11 -23.54
N GLY A 364 -12.88 17.32 -24.68
CA GLY A 364 -11.45 17.62 -24.78
C GLY A 364 -10.58 16.39 -25.10
N SER A 365 -11.18 15.21 -25.22
CA SER A 365 -10.50 13.97 -25.56
C SER A 365 -10.55 13.70 -27.07
N LYS A 366 -9.49 13.08 -27.61
CA LYS A 366 -9.41 12.73 -29.02
C LYS A 366 -9.34 11.21 -29.15
N PRO A 367 -10.46 10.54 -29.55
CA PRO A 367 -10.45 9.10 -29.79
C PRO A 367 -9.58 8.75 -30.99
N PHE A 368 -8.99 7.55 -30.98
CA PHE A 368 -8.25 7.04 -32.16
C PHE A 368 -9.16 7.01 -33.40
N ASP A 369 -8.59 7.28 -34.58
CA ASP A 369 -9.36 7.31 -35.84
C ASP A 369 -10.02 5.96 -36.15
N HIS A 370 -9.40 4.86 -35.72
CA HIS A 370 -9.86 3.48 -35.91
C HIS A 370 -10.77 2.95 -34.77
N ALA A 371 -11.03 3.76 -33.72
CA ALA A 371 -11.88 3.30 -32.60
C ALA A 371 -13.27 2.90 -33.08
N GLY A 372 -13.73 1.71 -32.72
CA GLY A 372 -15.07 1.22 -32.99
C GLY A 372 -16.12 1.81 -32.05
N LEU A 373 -17.38 1.39 -32.22
CA LEU A 373 -18.50 1.89 -31.42
C LEU A 373 -18.29 1.64 -29.92
N GLY A 374 -17.84 0.47 -29.53
CA GLY A 374 -17.64 0.11 -28.13
C GLY A 374 -16.53 0.93 -27.47
N ALA A 375 -15.40 1.13 -28.15
CA ALA A 375 -14.32 2.00 -27.65
C ALA A 375 -14.79 3.45 -27.47
N LEU A 376 -15.65 3.96 -28.38
CA LEU A 376 -16.25 5.29 -28.24
C LEU A 376 -17.24 5.38 -27.08
N GLN A 377 -18.05 4.35 -26.85
CA GLN A 377 -18.93 4.27 -25.69
C GLN A 377 -18.12 4.28 -24.39
N LEU A 378 -17.03 3.50 -24.33
CA LEU A 378 -16.12 3.50 -23.19
C LEU A 378 -15.52 4.88 -22.95
N ALA A 379 -14.98 5.52 -23.97
CA ALA A 379 -14.42 6.88 -23.85
C ALA A 379 -15.45 7.90 -23.36
N LEU A 380 -16.71 7.84 -23.81
CA LEU A 380 -17.77 8.73 -23.29
C LEU A 380 -18.13 8.40 -21.84
N PHE A 381 -18.12 7.12 -21.45
CA PHE A 381 -18.33 6.70 -20.06
C PHE A 381 -17.25 7.30 -19.13
N GLU A 382 -15.99 7.20 -19.50
CA GLU A 382 -14.86 7.75 -18.75
C GLU A 382 -15.00 9.27 -18.53
N GLU A 383 -15.47 10.00 -19.54
CA GLU A 383 -15.66 11.45 -19.45
C GLU A 383 -16.92 11.88 -18.68
N THR A 384 -17.96 11.04 -18.60
CA THR A 384 -19.28 11.50 -18.13
C THR A 384 -19.81 10.78 -16.89
N ALA A 385 -19.54 9.50 -16.74
CA ALA A 385 -20.17 8.66 -15.72
C ALA A 385 -19.18 8.12 -14.67
N GLU A 386 -17.94 7.79 -15.03
CA GLU A 386 -16.95 7.15 -14.16
C GLU A 386 -16.76 7.89 -12.83
N ALA A 387 -16.52 9.20 -12.88
CA ALA A 387 -16.28 10.02 -11.70
C ALA A 387 -17.47 10.09 -10.72
N GLN A 388 -18.68 9.69 -11.17
CA GLN A 388 -19.91 9.72 -10.40
C GLN A 388 -20.19 8.38 -9.68
N LEU A 389 -19.43 7.32 -9.96
CA LEU A 389 -19.56 6.00 -9.36
C LEU A 389 -19.02 6.01 -7.91
N TRP A 390 -19.79 6.58 -6.98
CA TRP A 390 -19.35 6.72 -5.59
C TRP A 390 -19.44 5.40 -4.81
N GLN A 391 -20.59 4.73 -4.90
CA GLN A 391 -20.80 3.43 -4.28
C GLN A 391 -20.19 2.30 -5.13
N PRO A 392 -19.83 1.16 -4.54
CA PRO A 392 -19.24 0.06 -5.28
C PRO A 392 -20.12 -0.38 -6.46
N THR A 393 -19.58 -0.28 -7.67
CA THR A 393 -20.30 -0.55 -8.91
C THR A 393 -19.41 -1.30 -9.89
N TYR A 394 -19.86 -2.43 -10.35
CA TYR A 394 -19.26 -3.14 -11.48
C TYR A 394 -19.77 -2.57 -12.80
N ILE A 395 -18.86 -2.18 -13.67
CA ILE A 395 -19.16 -1.98 -15.08
C ILE A 395 -18.86 -3.29 -15.80
N ILE A 396 -19.80 -3.82 -16.52
CA ILE A 396 -19.76 -5.18 -17.11
C ILE A 396 -19.91 -5.12 -18.64
N ASP A 397 -19.60 -6.23 -19.29
CA ASP A 397 -19.82 -6.45 -20.72
C ASP A 397 -19.03 -5.48 -21.61
N TYR A 398 -17.72 -5.40 -21.34
CA TYR A 398 -16.80 -4.56 -22.11
C TYR A 398 -16.69 -5.02 -23.57
N PRO A 399 -16.48 -4.09 -24.52
CA PRO A 399 -16.28 -4.46 -25.93
C PRO A 399 -15.05 -5.35 -26.16
N VAL A 400 -15.13 -6.26 -27.12
CA VAL A 400 -14.01 -7.14 -27.50
C VAL A 400 -12.79 -6.34 -27.93
N GLU A 401 -12.99 -5.24 -28.66
CA GLU A 401 -11.89 -4.42 -29.19
C GLU A 401 -10.97 -3.82 -28.12
N VAL A 402 -11.49 -3.62 -26.89
CA VAL A 402 -10.72 -3.08 -25.74
C VAL A 402 -10.38 -4.17 -24.71
N SER A 403 -10.60 -5.43 -25.03
CA SER A 403 -10.46 -6.55 -24.07
C SER A 403 -9.70 -7.74 -24.69
N PRO A 404 -8.40 -7.58 -25.01
CA PRO A 404 -7.65 -8.57 -25.82
C PRO A 404 -7.44 -9.93 -25.17
N LEU A 405 -7.56 -10.03 -23.84
CA LEU A 405 -7.30 -11.25 -23.06
C LEU A 405 -8.59 -11.90 -22.50
N ALA A 406 -9.74 -11.21 -22.67
CA ALA A 406 -11.02 -11.68 -22.15
C ALA A 406 -11.78 -12.50 -23.21
N ARG A 407 -12.50 -13.54 -22.74
CA ARG A 407 -13.38 -14.33 -23.58
C ARG A 407 -14.55 -13.51 -24.10
N ALA A 408 -14.89 -13.63 -25.40
CA ALA A 408 -16.12 -13.08 -25.93
C ALA A 408 -17.35 -13.82 -25.37
N SER A 409 -18.44 -13.11 -25.19
CA SER A 409 -19.69 -13.72 -24.73
C SER A 409 -20.28 -14.64 -25.80
N ASP A 410 -20.69 -15.84 -25.40
CA ASP A 410 -21.35 -16.80 -26.30
C ASP A 410 -22.70 -16.26 -26.82
N LYS A 411 -23.32 -15.32 -26.12
CA LYS A 411 -24.61 -14.73 -26.49
C LYS A 411 -24.50 -13.51 -27.39
N ASN A 412 -23.44 -12.71 -27.19
CA ASN A 412 -23.16 -11.53 -27.97
C ASN A 412 -21.65 -11.45 -28.22
N PRO A 413 -21.13 -11.85 -29.38
CA PRO A 413 -19.68 -11.88 -29.66
C PRO A 413 -19.00 -10.50 -29.77
N GLU A 414 -19.75 -9.41 -29.74
CA GLU A 414 -19.18 -8.05 -29.74
C GLU A 414 -18.73 -7.60 -28.37
N ILE A 415 -19.20 -8.27 -27.30
CA ILE A 415 -18.84 -7.99 -25.92
C ILE A 415 -18.07 -9.16 -25.30
N THR A 416 -17.31 -8.85 -24.24
CA THR A 416 -16.58 -9.84 -23.44
C THR A 416 -17.26 -10.06 -22.11
N GLU A 417 -17.04 -11.20 -21.51
CA GLU A 417 -17.37 -11.51 -20.12
C GLU A 417 -16.34 -10.86 -19.19
N ARG A 418 -16.32 -9.50 -19.14
CA ARG A 418 -15.37 -8.69 -18.39
C ARG A 418 -16.10 -7.67 -17.51
N PHE A 419 -15.53 -7.41 -16.37
CA PHE A 419 -15.96 -6.31 -15.49
C PHE A 419 -14.78 -5.47 -15.03
N GLU A 420 -15.06 -4.22 -14.66
CA GLU A 420 -14.21 -3.39 -13.81
C GLU A 420 -15.02 -2.92 -12.61
N LEU A 421 -14.42 -2.95 -11.43
CA LEU A 421 -15.02 -2.45 -10.19
C LEU A 421 -14.62 -1.00 -9.95
N PHE A 422 -15.59 -0.14 -9.85
CA PHE A 422 -15.40 1.27 -9.48
C PHE A 422 -15.96 1.54 -8.08
N ILE A 423 -15.19 2.30 -7.30
CA ILE A 423 -15.60 2.85 -5.99
C ILE A 423 -15.02 4.25 -5.92
N ILE A 424 -15.79 5.26 -5.44
CA ILE A 424 -15.37 6.66 -5.35
C ILE A 424 -14.82 7.22 -6.68
N GLY A 425 -15.42 6.81 -7.82
CA GLY A 425 -14.99 7.23 -9.16
C GLY A 425 -13.60 6.75 -9.54
N ARG A 426 -13.18 5.58 -9.06
CA ARG A 426 -11.86 4.98 -9.34
C ARG A 426 -11.99 3.49 -9.53
N GLU A 427 -11.23 2.93 -10.47
CA GLU A 427 -11.08 1.48 -10.66
C GLU A 427 -10.33 0.84 -9.50
N PHE A 428 -10.88 -0.26 -8.96
CA PHE A 428 -10.29 -1.07 -7.88
C PHE A 428 -9.94 -2.48 -8.31
N ALA A 429 -10.70 -3.04 -9.23
CA ALA A 429 -10.46 -4.38 -9.75
C ALA A 429 -10.89 -4.47 -11.21
N ASN A 430 -10.24 -5.37 -11.95
CA ASN A 430 -10.54 -5.73 -13.32
C ASN A 430 -10.48 -7.25 -13.42
N GLY A 431 -11.53 -7.87 -13.94
CA GLY A 431 -11.59 -9.33 -14.05
C GLY A 431 -12.47 -9.79 -15.19
N PHE A 432 -12.23 -11.01 -15.67
CA PHE A 432 -12.94 -11.57 -16.80
C PHE A 432 -12.90 -13.10 -16.82
N SER A 433 -13.85 -13.68 -17.56
CA SER A 433 -13.71 -15.06 -18.04
C SER A 433 -12.57 -15.09 -19.05
N GLU A 434 -11.62 -15.99 -18.83
CA GLU A 434 -10.37 -16.04 -19.57
C GLU A 434 -10.55 -16.54 -21.01
N LEU A 435 -9.90 -15.86 -21.95
CA LEU A 435 -9.78 -16.37 -23.31
C LEU A 435 -8.83 -17.58 -23.28
N ASN A 436 -9.37 -18.76 -23.59
CA ASN A 436 -8.62 -20.01 -23.60
C ASN A 436 -8.53 -20.68 -25.00
N ASP A 437 -9.02 -19.99 -26.03
CA ASP A 437 -8.83 -20.36 -27.44
C ASP A 437 -7.50 -19.81 -27.95
N ALA A 438 -6.56 -20.71 -28.25
CA ALA A 438 -5.21 -20.32 -28.68
C ALA A 438 -5.20 -19.58 -30.03
N GLU A 439 -6.12 -19.95 -30.96
CA GLU A 439 -6.18 -19.33 -32.28
C GLU A 439 -6.79 -17.92 -32.20
N ASP A 440 -7.86 -17.72 -31.43
CA ASP A 440 -8.42 -16.39 -31.17
C ASP A 440 -7.43 -15.52 -30.44
N GLN A 441 -6.73 -16.02 -29.40
CA GLN A 441 -5.71 -15.27 -28.68
C GLN A 441 -4.55 -14.83 -29.59
N ALA A 442 -4.09 -15.70 -30.50
CA ALA A 442 -3.07 -15.35 -31.46
C ALA A 442 -3.54 -14.24 -32.42
N ALA A 443 -4.78 -14.32 -32.90
CA ALA A 443 -5.37 -13.30 -33.76
C ALA A 443 -5.47 -11.94 -33.04
N ARG A 444 -5.86 -11.92 -31.77
CA ARG A 444 -5.91 -10.69 -30.95
C ARG A 444 -4.53 -10.11 -30.69
N PHE A 445 -3.51 -10.91 -30.41
CA PHE A 445 -2.15 -10.42 -30.30
C PHE A 445 -1.63 -9.81 -31.61
N ILE A 446 -1.95 -10.39 -32.76
CA ILE A 446 -1.63 -9.81 -34.07
C ILE A 446 -2.32 -8.45 -34.26
N ALA A 447 -3.57 -8.31 -33.84
CA ALA A 447 -4.28 -7.03 -33.87
C ALA A 447 -3.63 -5.98 -32.97
N GLN A 448 -3.21 -6.37 -31.77
CA GLN A 448 -2.47 -5.51 -30.83
C GLN A 448 -1.12 -5.06 -31.43
N MET A 449 -0.38 -5.95 -32.09
CA MET A 449 0.87 -5.59 -32.79
C MET A 449 0.64 -4.52 -33.87
N LYS A 450 -0.45 -4.64 -34.64
CA LYS A 450 -0.82 -3.63 -35.63
C LYS A 450 -1.18 -2.29 -35.02
N ALA A 451 -1.90 -2.29 -33.89
CA ALA A 451 -2.21 -1.06 -33.14
C ALA A 451 -0.91 -0.39 -32.65
N LYS A 452 0.05 -1.18 -32.17
CA LYS A 452 1.37 -0.70 -31.76
C LYS A 452 2.14 -0.06 -32.91
N GLU A 453 2.16 -0.67 -34.08
CA GLU A 453 2.76 -0.12 -35.30
C GLU A 453 2.06 1.18 -35.74
N ALA A 454 0.75 1.30 -35.48
CA ALA A 454 -0.03 2.50 -35.72
C ALA A 454 0.16 3.63 -34.67
N GLY A 455 0.99 3.39 -33.63
CA GLY A 455 1.37 4.41 -32.65
C GLY A 455 0.78 4.22 -31.26
N ASP A 456 0.05 3.15 -30.98
CA ASP A 456 -0.39 2.80 -29.65
C ASP A 456 0.79 2.22 -28.83
N ALA A 457 1.42 3.06 -28.01
CA ALA A 457 2.58 2.66 -27.20
C ALA A 457 2.25 1.64 -26.10
N GLU A 458 0.97 1.49 -25.72
CA GLU A 458 0.48 0.63 -24.65
C GLU A 458 0.00 -0.74 -25.15
N ALA A 459 -0.19 -0.89 -26.48
CA ALA A 459 -0.60 -2.13 -27.09
C ALA A 459 0.38 -3.29 -26.78
N MET A 460 -0.16 -4.51 -26.62
CA MET A 460 0.59 -5.69 -26.20
C MET A 460 1.51 -6.22 -27.27
N TYR A 461 2.55 -6.93 -26.86
CA TYR A 461 3.44 -7.71 -27.71
C TYR A 461 2.89 -9.11 -27.95
N TYR A 462 3.32 -9.75 -29.06
CA TYR A 462 3.03 -11.15 -29.33
C TYR A 462 3.93 -12.05 -28.47
N ASP A 463 3.31 -12.85 -27.59
CA ASP A 463 4.01 -13.85 -26.76
C ASP A 463 3.77 -15.25 -27.34
N ALA A 464 4.72 -15.71 -28.16
CA ALA A 464 4.63 -17.03 -28.83
C ALA A 464 4.68 -18.19 -27.83
N ASP A 465 5.33 -18.03 -26.68
CA ASP A 465 5.39 -19.06 -25.67
C ASP A 465 4.06 -19.17 -24.90
N PHE A 466 3.37 -18.06 -24.68
CA PHE A 466 2.02 -18.09 -24.11
C PHE A 466 1.02 -18.74 -25.06
N ILE A 467 1.08 -18.46 -26.35
CA ILE A 467 0.23 -19.16 -27.34
C ILE A 467 0.49 -20.66 -27.30
N ARG A 468 1.77 -21.08 -27.29
CA ARG A 468 2.14 -22.50 -27.16
C ARG A 468 1.60 -23.11 -25.87
N ALA A 469 1.59 -22.37 -24.75
CA ALA A 469 1.00 -22.84 -23.51
C ALA A 469 -0.50 -23.08 -23.66
N LEU A 470 -1.25 -22.17 -24.30
CA LEU A 470 -2.67 -22.33 -24.57
C LEU A 470 -2.98 -23.55 -25.50
N GLU A 471 -2.08 -23.85 -26.44
CA GLU A 471 -2.21 -25.02 -27.31
C GLU A 471 -2.17 -26.35 -26.55
N TYR A 472 -1.57 -26.40 -25.33
CA TYR A 472 -1.68 -27.55 -24.45
C TYR A 472 -3.06 -27.66 -23.77
N GLY A 473 -3.87 -26.62 -23.86
CA GLY A 473 -5.20 -26.52 -23.25
C GLY A 473 -5.20 -25.83 -21.90
N MET A 474 -5.95 -24.74 -21.80
CA MET A 474 -6.30 -24.11 -20.54
C MET A 474 -7.76 -24.39 -20.22
N PRO A 475 -8.09 -24.88 -19.01
CA PRO A 475 -9.50 -25.09 -18.65
C PRO A 475 -10.25 -23.75 -18.68
N PRO A 476 -11.60 -23.74 -18.83
CA PRO A 476 -12.38 -22.54 -18.57
C PRO A 476 -11.99 -21.98 -17.20
N ALA A 477 -11.66 -20.71 -17.16
CA ALA A 477 -11.15 -20.08 -15.94
C ALA A 477 -11.61 -18.61 -15.86
N GLY A 478 -11.67 -18.09 -14.67
CA GLY A 478 -11.82 -16.67 -14.41
C GLY A 478 -10.57 -16.11 -13.74
N GLY A 479 -10.20 -14.89 -14.11
CA GLY A 479 -9.08 -14.17 -13.53
C GLY A 479 -9.44 -12.73 -13.14
N CYS A 480 -8.82 -12.23 -12.07
CA CYS A 480 -9.08 -10.88 -11.58
C CYS A 480 -7.84 -10.27 -10.97
N GLY A 481 -7.58 -9.00 -11.30
CA GLY A 481 -6.58 -8.14 -10.68
C GLY A 481 -7.23 -7.14 -9.73
N VAL A 482 -6.67 -7.00 -8.52
CA VAL A 482 -7.14 -6.06 -7.49
C VAL A 482 -6.00 -5.12 -7.10
N GLY A 483 -6.24 -3.81 -7.18
CA GLY A 483 -5.29 -2.78 -6.78
C GLY A 483 -5.20 -2.65 -5.26
N ILE A 484 -4.20 -3.27 -4.64
CA ILE A 484 -4.05 -3.28 -3.16
C ILE A 484 -3.81 -1.89 -2.61
N ASP A 485 -2.98 -1.07 -3.26
CA ASP A 485 -2.71 0.30 -2.80
C ASP A 485 -3.98 1.15 -2.82
N ARG A 486 -4.79 1.05 -3.88
CA ARG A 486 -6.10 1.75 -3.98
C ARG A 486 -7.07 1.28 -2.89
N LEU A 487 -7.14 -0.03 -2.63
CA LEU A 487 -7.98 -0.58 -1.57
C LEU A 487 -7.56 -0.08 -0.19
N VAL A 488 -6.26 -0.01 0.10
CA VAL A 488 -5.75 0.56 1.34
C VAL A 488 -6.06 2.05 1.43
N MET A 489 -5.91 2.84 0.35
CA MET A 489 -6.32 4.26 0.32
C MET A 489 -7.79 4.42 0.73
N LEU A 490 -8.68 3.62 0.15
CA LEU A 490 -10.11 3.64 0.46
C LEU A 490 -10.37 3.33 1.95
N ILE A 491 -9.81 2.22 2.44
CA ILE A 491 -10.03 1.74 3.81
C ILE A 491 -9.43 2.70 4.86
N THR A 492 -8.36 3.42 4.53
CA THR A 492 -7.65 4.32 5.46
C THR A 492 -8.00 5.79 5.29
N ASP A 493 -8.94 6.12 4.39
CA ASP A 493 -9.30 7.51 4.04
C ASP A 493 -8.06 8.32 3.61
N SER A 494 -7.22 7.72 2.78
CA SER A 494 -5.98 8.34 2.31
C SER A 494 -6.18 8.93 0.90
N PRO A 495 -6.01 10.24 0.71
CA PRO A 495 -6.30 10.89 -0.58
C PRO A 495 -5.25 10.58 -1.65
N SER A 496 -4.03 10.21 -1.27
CA SER A 496 -2.91 9.95 -2.18
C SER A 496 -2.33 8.55 -2.01
N ILE A 497 -1.94 7.92 -3.11
CA ILE A 497 -1.22 6.64 -3.10
C ILE A 497 0.10 6.71 -2.32
N ARG A 498 0.71 7.91 -2.23
CA ARG A 498 1.94 8.15 -1.46
C ARG A 498 1.71 8.05 0.05
N ASP A 499 0.48 8.20 0.52
CA ASP A 499 0.15 8.06 1.94
C ASP A 499 0.21 6.60 2.39
N VAL A 500 -0.07 5.68 1.48
CA VAL A 500 -0.15 4.24 1.76
C VAL A 500 1.08 3.44 1.28
N ILE A 501 2.04 4.06 0.63
CA ILE A 501 3.35 3.50 0.27
C ILE A 501 4.39 4.08 1.23
N LEU A 502 5.18 3.20 1.90
CA LEU A 502 6.18 3.63 2.88
C LEU A 502 7.19 4.60 2.28
N PHE A 503 7.75 4.25 1.13
CA PHE A 503 8.74 5.06 0.41
C PHE A 503 8.29 5.23 -1.04
N PRO A 504 7.41 6.22 -1.32
CA PRO A 504 6.94 6.48 -2.68
C PRO A 504 8.04 7.09 -3.54
N HIS A 505 7.93 6.91 -4.85
CA HIS A 505 8.81 7.59 -5.79
C HIS A 505 8.57 9.10 -5.75
N MET A 506 9.65 9.86 -5.65
CA MET A 506 9.65 11.31 -5.59
C MET A 506 10.58 11.88 -6.67
N ARG A 507 10.30 13.10 -7.13
CA ARG A 507 11.27 13.83 -7.95
C ARG A 507 12.53 14.09 -7.14
N ALA A 508 13.69 14.24 -7.79
CA ALA A 508 14.91 14.64 -7.11
C ALA A 508 14.70 15.99 -6.39
N GLU A 509 15.38 16.16 -5.25
CA GLU A 509 15.43 17.47 -4.59
C GLU A 509 16.16 18.44 -5.51
N SER A 510 15.54 19.59 -5.79
CA SER A 510 16.13 20.66 -6.61
C SER A 510 17.17 21.43 -5.87
#